data_101861b94337a06e5af04b5ecf049980
#
_entry.id   101861b94337a06e5af04b5ecf049980
#
_cell.length_a   1.000
_cell.length_b   1.000
_cell.length_c   1.000
_cell.angle_alpha   90.00
_cell.angle_beta   90.00
_cell.angle_gamma   90.00
#
_symmetry.space_group_name_H-M   'P 1'
#
loop_
_entity.id
_entity.type
_entity.pdbx_description
1 polymer ?
#
loop_
_entity_poly.entity_id
_entity_poly.type
_entity_poly.pdbx_seq_one_letter_code
_entity_poly.pdbx_strand_id
1 'polypeptide(L)'
;VVLSRGLGDVYKRQLSFFRRIAKSTANAFDDLLIKNKVPRLLSFVPSLFFLFWIIPIYNEDLLIILEALTIILFIVTVKSVLGTVKDYFKLSSSLKHIPIDSYIQVVMLFLWFIGIILILSVLTGREIGTFLASLGALSAIIILVFRDTILGFVSSIQITVNDTVTVSYTHLTLPTISD
;
A
#
# COMPACT_ATOMS: atom_id res chain seq x y z
N VAL A 1 1.32 -6.80 38.71
CA VAL A 1 1.20 -5.33 39.02
C VAL A 1 2.53 -4.62 38.83
N VAL A 2 3.69 -5.26 39.08
CA VAL A 2 5.03 -4.63 38.95
C VAL A 2 5.46 -4.55 37.47
N LEU A 3 5.16 -5.57 36.65
CA LEU A 3 5.53 -5.60 35.22
C LEU A 3 4.81 -4.53 34.39
N SER A 4 3.55 -4.23 34.72
CA SER A 4 2.78 -3.22 33.99
C SER A 4 3.26 -1.78 34.23
N ARG A 5 3.83 -1.50 35.41
CA ARG A 5 4.46 -0.21 35.72
C ARG A 5 5.80 -0.03 35.00
N GLY A 6 6.63 -1.08 34.91
CA GLY A 6 7.91 -1.00 34.21
C GLY A 6 7.78 -0.72 32.70
N LEU A 7 6.84 -1.37 32.02
CA LEU A 7 6.56 -1.14 30.59
C LEU A 7 6.06 0.30 30.33
N GLY A 8 5.25 0.85 31.23
CA GLY A 8 4.75 2.23 31.12
C GLY A 8 5.85 3.27 31.27
N ASP A 9 6.87 3.01 32.10
CA ASP A 9 7.98 3.95 32.33
C ASP A 9 9.02 3.92 31.21
N VAL A 10 9.27 2.73 30.62
CA VAL A 10 10.13 2.59 29.42
C VAL A 10 9.49 3.33 28.26
N TYR A 11 8.18 3.15 28.04
CA TYR A 11 7.41 3.84 27.02
C TYR A 11 7.45 5.38 27.21
N LYS A 12 7.26 5.88 28.42
CA LYS A 12 7.32 7.32 28.71
C LYS A 12 8.72 7.89 28.48
N ARG A 13 9.77 7.18 28.83
CA ARG A 13 11.16 7.59 28.56
C ARG A 13 11.48 7.65 27.08
N GLN A 14 11.08 6.65 26.32
CA GLN A 14 11.26 6.64 24.87
C GLN A 14 10.47 7.79 24.22
N LEU A 15 9.22 7.99 24.61
CA LEU A 15 8.41 9.09 24.11
C LEU A 15 8.99 10.46 24.46
N SER A 16 9.58 10.63 25.67
CA SER A 16 10.23 11.87 26.08
C SER A 16 11.53 12.13 25.32
N PHE A 17 12.28 11.07 24.98
CA PHE A 17 13.49 11.16 24.16
C PHE A 17 13.14 11.63 22.73
N PHE A 18 12.15 11.02 22.09
CA PHE A 18 11.66 11.46 20.77
C PHE A 18 11.10 12.88 20.80
N ARG A 19 10.34 13.26 21.85
CA ARG A 19 9.87 14.64 22.02
C ARG A 19 11.00 15.65 22.22
N ARG A 20 12.10 15.26 22.82
CA ARG A 20 13.27 16.13 23.03
C ARG A 20 14.02 16.36 21.72
N ILE A 21 14.16 15.33 20.87
CA ILE A 21 14.72 15.44 19.52
C ILE A 21 13.84 16.31 18.65
N ALA A 22 12.52 16.07 18.64
CA ALA A 22 11.55 16.84 17.85
C ALA A 22 11.47 18.33 18.28
N LYS A 23 11.64 18.64 19.55
CA LYS A 23 11.68 20.03 20.03
C LYS A 23 12.96 20.79 19.67
N SER A 24 14.04 20.07 19.32
CA SER A 24 15.30 20.67 18.88
C SER A 24 15.27 21.16 17.43
N THR A 25 14.31 20.67 16.63
CA THR A 25 14.17 21.02 15.22
C THR A 25 12.86 21.78 15.06
N ALA A 26 12.93 23.12 14.94
CA ALA A 26 11.76 24.01 14.84
C ALA A 26 11.09 23.94 13.45
N ASN A 27 10.76 22.73 12.98
CA ASN A 27 10.11 22.50 11.69
C ASN A 27 8.67 22.02 11.89
N ALA A 28 7.74 22.59 11.13
CA ALA A 28 6.34 22.16 11.08
C ALA A 28 6.17 20.65 10.79
N PHE A 29 7.18 20.02 10.20
CA PHE A 29 7.22 18.58 9.92
C PHE A 29 7.29 17.72 11.20
N ASP A 30 8.04 18.15 12.22
CA ASP A 30 8.17 17.43 13.49
C ASP A 30 6.84 17.39 14.27
N ASP A 31 6.10 18.51 14.26
CA ASP A 31 4.77 18.57 14.88
C ASP A 31 3.78 17.63 14.18
N LEU A 32 3.89 17.50 12.86
CA LEU A 32 3.08 16.57 12.07
C LEU A 32 3.46 15.10 12.33
N LEU A 33 4.73 14.78 12.54
CA LEU A 33 5.16 13.43 12.94
C LEU A 33 4.55 13.03 14.29
N ILE A 34 4.52 13.95 15.25
CA ILE A 34 3.91 13.73 16.56
C ILE A 34 2.40 13.56 16.45
N LYS A 35 1.74 14.41 15.65
CA LYS A 35 0.29 14.35 15.37
C LYS A 35 -0.11 13.00 14.76
N ASN A 36 0.66 12.49 13.81
CA ASN A 36 0.43 11.23 13.13
C ASN A 36 0.96 10.01 13.91
N LYS A 37 1.37 10.18 15.17
CA LYS A 37 1.79 9.11 16.09
C LYS A 37 3.03 8.31 15.64
N VAL A 38 3.82 8.82 14.69
CA VAL A 38 5.04 8.15 14.20
C VAL A 38 6.01 7.81 15.35
N PRO A 39 6.34 8.72 16.28
CA PRO A 39 7.25 8.43 17.41
C PRO A 39 6.72 7.32 18.32
N ARG A 40 5.39 7.22 18.45
CA ARG A 40 4.76 6.16 19.24
C ARG A 40 4.95 4.79 18.60
N LEU A 41 4.80 4.70 17.29
CA LEU A 41 5.00 3.44 16.55
C LEU A 41 6.47 3.03 16.55
N LEU A 42 7.38 3.98 16.34
CA LEU A 42 8.82 3.73 16.40
C LEU A 42 9.30 3.29 17.80
N SER A 43 8.61 3.70 18.86
CA SER A 43 8.96 3.27 20.22
C SER A 43 8.71 1.77 20.49
N PHE A 44 7.94 1.07 19.63
CA PHE A 44 7.80 -0.39 19.70
C PHE A 44 8.98 -1.16 19.08
N VAL A 45 9.77 -0.50 18.21
CA VAL A 45 10.89 -1.17 17.52
C VAL A 45 11.92 -1.76 18.48
N PRO A 46 12.41 -1.04 19.51
CA PRO A 46 13.35 -1.62 20.47
C PRO A 46 12.76 -2.80 21.26
N SER A 47 11.47 -2.74 21.58
CA SER A 47 10.78 -3.84 22.27
C SER A 47 10.67 -5.08 21.40
N LEU A 48 10.39 -4.92 20.09
CA LEU A 48 10.38 -6.02 19.13
C LEU A 48 11.77 -6.63 18.98
N PHE A 49 12.82 -5.80 18.86
CA PHE A 49 14.19 -6.30 18.77
C PHE A 49 14.57 -7.16 19.98
N PHE A 50 14.19 -6.74 21.19
CA PHE A 50 14.40 -7.50 22.40
C PHE A 50 13.61 -8.82 22.43
N LEU A 51 12.37 -8.82 21.95
CA LEU A 51 11.55 -10.01 21.83
C LEU A 51 12.12 -11.00 20.81
N PHE A 52 12.64 -10.55 19.67
CA PHE A 52 13.32 -11.41 18.70
C PHE A 52 14.55 -12.11 19.28
N TRP A 53 15.21 -11.50 20.26
CA TRP A 53 16.36 -12.11 20.92
C TRP A 53 15.97 -13.15 21.98
N ILE A 54 14.83 -12.96 22.65
CA ILE A 54 14.39 -13.81 23.77
C ILE A 54 13.52 -14.98 23.30
N ILE A 55 12.58 -14.77 22.40
CA ILE A 55 11.56 -15.75 22.01
C ILE A 55 12.14 -17.06 21.46
N PRO A 56 13.20 -17.07 20.62
CA PRO A 56 13.79 -18.31 20.12
C PRO A 56 14.28 -19.26 21.21
N ILE A 57 14.57 -18.72 22.39
CA ILE A 57 15.07 -19.51 23.53
C ILE A 57 13.94 -20.33 24.18
N TYR A 58 12.68 -19.86 24.06
CA TYR A 58 11.54 -20.45 24.74
C TYR A 58 10.61 -21.22 23.82
N ASN A 59 10.33 -20.69 22.63
CA ASN A 59 9.36 -21.31 21.71
C ASN A 59 9.50 -20.74 20.30
N GLU A 60 9.83 -21.61 19.34
CA GLU A 60 10.00 -21.22 17.93
C GLU A 60 8.64 -20.84 17.27
N ASP A 61 7.52 -21.46 17.68
CA ASP A 61 6.21 -21.15 17.11
C ASP A 61 5.78 -19.70 17.37
N LEU A 62 6.24 -19.11 18.47
CA LEU A 62 5.97 -17.69 18.76
C LEU A 62 6.73 -16.73 17.84
N LEU A 63 7.80 -17.18 17.20
CA LEU A 63 8.52 -16.36 16.21
C LEU A 63 7.63 -16.00 15.02
N ILE A 64 6.86 -16.94 14.51
CA ILE A 64 5.95 -16.71 13.38
C ILE A 64 4.97 -15.58 13.69
N ILE A 65 4.41 -15.59 14.91
CA ILE A 65 3.48 -14.54 15.36
C ILE A 65 4.21 -13.20 15.49
N LEU A 66 5.44 -13.21 16.02
CA LEU A 66 6.25 -12.00 16.17
C LEU A 66 6.64 -11.40 14.82
N GLU A 67 7.01 -12.23 13.85
CA GLU A 67 7.32 -11.81 12.48
C GLU A 67 6.10 -11.18 11.81
N ALA A 68 4.93 -11.83 11.89
CA ALA A 68 3.68 -11.29 11.36
C ALA A 68 3.31 -9.94 12.02
N LEU A 69 3.44 -9.83 13.34
CA LEU A 69 3.24 -8.58 14.08
C LEU A 69 4.20 -7.48 13.63
N THR A 70 5.45 -7.83 13.36
CA THR A 70 6.48 -6.89 12.88
C THR A 70 6.12 -6.34 11.50
N ILE A 71 5.64 -7.19 10.59
CA ILE A 71 5.18 -6.75 9.27
C ILE A 71 4.00 -5.78 9.41
N ILE A 72 3.02 -6.09 10.26
CA ILE A 72 1.86 -5.22 10.51
C ILE A 72 2.32 -3.87 11.09
N LEU A 73 3.22 -3.89 12.08
CA LEU A 73 3.76 -2.66 12.68
C LEU A 73 4.50 -1.82 11.63
N PHE A 74 5.28 -2.46 10.75
CA PHE A 74 5.97 -1.78 9.66
C PHE A 74 4.98 -1.07 8.73
N ILE A 75 3.92 -1.77 8.27
CA ILE A 75 2.89 -1.19 7.41
C ILE A 75 2.20 0.00 8.08
N VAL A 76 1.82 -0.15 9.37
CA VAL A 76 1.17 0.92 10.14
C VAL A 76 2.11 2.12 10.32
N THR A 77 3.40 1.88 10.50
CA THR A 77 4.41 2.93 10.61
C THR A 77 4.57 3.68 9.30
N VAL A 78 4.68 2.97 8.18
CA VAL A 78 4.74 3.60 6.84
C VAL A 78 3.47 4.41 6.56
N LYS A 79 2.29 3.87 6.88
CA LYS A 79 1.01 4.60 6.79
C LYS A 79 1.06 5.92 7.59
N SER A 80 1.58 5.88 8.80
CA SER A 80 1.70 7.05 9.68
C SER A 80 2.64 8.10 9.09
N VAL A 81 3.77 7.67 8.52
CA VAL A 81 4.72 8.55 7.82
C VAL A 81 4.09 9.16 6.56
N LEU A 82 3.41 8.36 5.75
CA LEU A 82 2.70 8.85 4.56
C LEU A 82 1.61 9.86 4.93
N GLY A 83 0.91 9.65 6.06
CA GLY A 83 -0.03 10.62 6.62
C GLY A 83 0.64 11.96 6.98
N THR A 84 1.84 11.91 7.53
CA THR A 84 2.64 13.10 7.83
C THR A 84 3.05 13.85 6.56
N VAL A 85 3.52 13.12 5.56
CA VAL A 85 3.85 13.68 4.23
C VAL A 85 2.63 14.37 3.62
N LYS A 86 1.47 13.70 3.63
CA LYS A 86 0.20 14.28 3.17
C LYS A 86 -0.14 15.59 3.88
N ASP A 87 -0.09 15.62 5.22
CA ASP A 87 -0.41 16.79 6.01
C ASP A 87 0.59 17.92 5.74
N TYR A 88 1.87 17.62 5.57
CA TYR A 88 2.91 18.58 5.22
C TYR A 88 2.65 19.25 3.86
N PHE A 89 2.32 18.46 2.84
CA PHE A 89 2.00 18.99 1.50
C PHE A 89 0.74 19.86 1.52
N LYS A 90 -0.26 19.55 2.37
CA LYS A 90 -1.47 20.36 2.53
C LYS A 90 -1.22 21.69 3.18
N LEU A 91 -0.19 21.82 4.02
CA LEU A 91 0.23 23.08 4.62
C LEU A 91 0.95 24.00 3.62
N SER A 92 1.60 23.42 2.61
CA SER A 92 2.30 24.18 1.58
C SER A 92 1.31 24.74 0.56
N SER A 93 1.15 26.05 0.50
CA SER A 93 0.23 26.74 -0.41
C SER A 93 0.51 26.49 -1.89
N SER A 94 1.77 26.26 -2.24
CA SER A 94 2.21 26.01 -3.64
C SER A 94 1.77 24.65 -4.20
N LEU A 95 1.41 23.69 -3.35
CA LEU A 95 1.16 22.30 -3.74
C LEU A 95 -0.30 21.86 -3.54
N LYS A 96 -1.19 22.78 -3.20
CA LYS A 96 -2.62 22.50 -2.95
C LYS A 96 -3.36 21.93 -4.16
N HIS A 97 -2.86 22.15 -5.37
CA HIS A 97 -3.49 21.67 -6.60
C HIS A 97 -3.18 20.20 -6.95
N ILE A 98 -2.21 19.59 -6.25
CA ILE A 98 -1.83 18.21 -6.52
C ILE A 98 -2.73 17.27 -5.71
N PRO A 99 -3.39 16.27 -6.32
CA PRO A 99 -4.24 15.31 -5.62
C PRO A 99 -3.40 14.26 -4.87
N ILE A 100 -2.63 14.71 -3.86
CA ILE A 100 -1.70 13.87 -3.08
C ILE A 100 -2.44 12.73 -2.37
N ASP A 101 -3.70 12.95 -1.98
CA ASP A 101 -4.53 11.93 -1.35
C ASP A 101 -4.66 10.68 -2.20
N SER A 102 -4.88 10.84 -3.53
CA SER A 102 -5.00 9.73 -4.47
C SER A 102 -3.68 8.98 -4.64
N TYR A 103 -2.56 9.68 -4.74
CA TYR A 103 -1.24 9.03 -4.83
C TYR A 103 -0.90 8.22 -3.58
N ILE A 104 -1.15 8.77 -2.39
CA ILE A 104 -0.93 8.07 -1.13
C ILE A 104 -1.84 6.84 -1.02
N GLN A 105 -3.09 6.95 -1.48
CA GLN A 105 -4.01 5.82 -1.48
C GLN A 105 -3.52 4.67 -2.36
N VAL A 106 -2.97 4.97 -3.55
CA VAL A 106 -2.38 3.96 -4.45
C VAL A 106 -1.16 3.31 -3.79
N VAL A 107 -0.26 4.10 -3.23
CA VAL A 107 0.92 3.57 -2.51
C VAL A 107 0.50 2.67 -1.35
N MET A 108 -0.53 3.08 -0.59
CA MET A 108 -1.06 2.28 0.52
C MET A 108 -1.69 0.98 0.04
N LEU A 109 -2.38 0.97 -1.11
CA LEU A 109 -2.93 -0.24 -1.70
C LEU A 109 -1.82 -1.26 -2.00
N PHE A 110 -0.74 -0.82 -2.67
CA PHE A 110 0.42 -1.67 -2.94
C PHE A 110 1.11 -2.14 -1.66
N LEU A 111 1.25 -1.28 -0.68
CA LEU A 111 1.88 -1.62 0.60
C LEU A 111 1.08 -2.71 1.33
N TRP A 112 -0.24 -2.61 1.37
CA TRP A 112 -1.10 -3.63 1.95
C TRP A 112 -1.05 -4.94 1.17
N PHE A 113 -1.04 -4.86 -0.16
CA PHE A 113 -0.93 -6.04 -1.02
C PHE A 113 0.37 -6.80 -0.76
N ILE A 114 1.51 -6.10 -0.74
CA ILE A 114 2.82 -6.69 -0.41
C ILE A 114 2.80 -7.23 1.03
N GLY A 115 2.24 -6.48 1.97
CA GLY A 115 2.17 -6.90 3.37
C GLY A 115 1.37 -8.19 3.57
N ILE A 116 0.26 -8.37 2.85
CA ILE A 116 -0.52 -9.61 2.89
C ILE A 116 0.31 -10.79 2.37
N ILE A 117 1.04 -10.62 1.25
CA ILE A 117 1.91 -11.67 0.70
C ILE A 117 3.00 -12.04 1.70
N LEU A 118 3.63 -11.05 2.34
CA LEU A 118 4.65 -11.26 3.37
C LEU A 118 4.10 -12.04 4.58
N ILE A 119 2.93 -11.66 5.07
CA ILE A 119 2.27 -12.35 6.19
C ILE A 119 1.94 -13.79 5.82
N LEU A 120 1.39 -14.02 4.61
CA LEU A 120 1.12 -15.37 4.12
C LEU A 120 2.39 -16.21 3.99
N SER A 121 3.49 -15.62 3.52
CA SER A 121 4.81 -16.26 3.45
C SER A 121 5.27 -16.73 4.83
N VAL A 122 5.22 -15.84 5.82
CA VAL A 122 5.60 -16.13 7.20
C VAL A 122 4.71 -17.23 7.81
N LEU A 123 3.38 -17.11 7.68
CA LEU A 123 2.43 -18.06 8.27
C LEU A 123 2.50 -19.46 7.63
N THR A 124 2.85 -19.55 6.36
CA THR A 124 2.90 -20.84 5.63
C THR A 124 4.32 -21.43 5.55
N GLY A 125 5.33 -20.65 5.94
CA GLY A 125 6.75 -21.04 5.79
C GLY A 125 7.20 -21.15 4.35
N ARG A 126 6.43 -20.63 3.38
CA ARG A 126 6.75 -20.68 1.95
C ARG A 126 7.43 -19.40 1.50
N GLU A 127 8.34 -19.53 0.55
CA GLU A 127 9.03 -18.39 -0.03
C GLU A 127 8.05 -17.43 -0.74
N ILE A 128 8.30 -16.14 -0.63
CA ILE A 128 7.53 -15.06 -1.27
C ILE A 128 7.43 -15.28 -2.79
N GLY A 129 8.53 -15.79 -3.40
CA GLY A 129 8.58 -16.12 -4.83
C GLY A 129 7.48 -17.08 -5.29
N THR A 130 7.10 -18.04 -4.45
CA THR A 130 6.02 -19.01 -4.75
C THR A 130 4.66 -18.30 -4.87
N PHE A 131 4.36 -17.35 -4.00
CA PHE A 131 3.13 -16.55 -4.06
C PHE A 131 3.10 -15.65 -5.28
N LEU A 132 4.22 -14.96 -5.56
CA LEU A 132 4.33 -14.09 -6.74
C LEU A 132 4.22 -14.89 -8.04
N ALA A 133 4.83 -16.07 -8.12
CA ALA A 133 4.71 -16.95 -9.28
C ALA A 133 3.27 -17.44 -9.48
N SER A 134 2.58 -17.82 -8.40
CA SER A 134 1.18 -18.24 -8.45
C SER A 134 0.26 -17.10 -8.92
N LEU A 135 0.46 -15.89 -8.40
CA LEU A 135 -0.30 -14.71 -8.84
C LEU A 135 0.01 -14.33 -10.28
N GLY A 136 1.27 -14.46 -10.72
CA GLY A 136 1.67 -14.25 -12.10
C GLY A 136 1.02 -15.25 -13.07
N ALA A 137 1.01 -16.53 -12.71
CA ALA A 137 0.34 -17.57 -13.49
C ALA A 137 -1.17 -17.32 -13.59
N LEU A 138 -1.83 -16.98 -12.48
CA LEU A 138 -3.25 -16.62 -12.47
C LEU A 138 -3.53 -15.41 -13.36
N SER A 139 -2.70 -14.37 -13.26
CA SER A 139 -2.83 -13.17 -14.10
C SER A 139 -2.66 -13.49 -15.59
N ALA A 140 -1.72 -14.36 -15.95
CA ALA A 140 -1.53 -14.78 -17.33
C ALA A 140 -2.76 -15.53 -17.88
N ILE A 141 -3.37 -16.41 -17.08
CA ILE A 141 -4.61 -17.12 -17.46
C ILE A 141 -5.75 -16.11 -17.66
N ILE A 142 -5.93 -15.15 -16.75
CA ILE A 142 -6.97 -14.11 -16.85
C ILE A 142 -6.77 -13.29 -18.13
N ILE A 143 -5.55 -12.85 -18.42
CA ILE A 143 -5.24 -12.09 -19.64
C ILE A 143 -5.55 -12.92 -20.88
N LEU A 144 -5.20 -14.20 -20.88
CA LEU A 144 -5.45 -15.10 -22.02
C LEU A 144 -6.97 -15.27 -22.26
N VAL A 145 -7.75 -15.49 -21.22
CA VAL A 145 -9.21 -15.66 -21.31
C VAL A 145 -9.91 -14.38 -21.79
N PHE A 146 -9.47 -13.21 -21.33
CA PHE A 146 -10.08 -11.94 -21.67
C PHE A 146 -9.45 -11.24 -22.88
N ARG A 147 -8.42 -11.82 -23.50
CA ARG A 147 -7.67 -11.20 -24.59
C ARG A 147 -8.57 -10.68 -25.70
N ASP A 148 -9.45 -11.53 -26.21
CA ASP A 148 -10.30 -11.18 -27.37
C ASP A 148 -11.36 -10.14 -26.99
N THR A 149 -11.86 -10.20 -25.77
CA THR A 149 -12.77 -9.18 -25.22
C THR A 149 -12.10 -7.82 -25.12
N ILE A 150 -10.86 -7.78 -24.61
CA ILE A 150 -10.07 -6.53 -24.48
C ILE A 150 -9.75 -5.97 -25.86
N LEU A 151 -9.33 -6.81 -26.81
CA LEU A 151 -9.04 -6.38 -28.19
C LEU A 151 -10.29 -5.83 -28.88
N GLY A 152 -11.44 -6.51 -28.74
CA GLY A 152 -12.72 -6.04 -29.27
C GLY A 152 -13.16 -4.70 -28.68
N PHE A 153 -13.00 -4.53 -27.38
CA PHE A 153 -13.31 -3.28 -26.68
C PHE A 153 -12.41 -2.11 -27.14
N VAL A 154 -11.09 -2.35 -27.21
CA VAL A 154 -10.13 -1.34 -27.68
C VAL A 154 -10.41 -0.96 -29.13
N SER A 155 -10.67 -1.96 -30.01
CA SER A 155 -11.03 -1.70 -31.42
C SER A 155 -12.31 -0.89 -31.54
N SER A 156 -13.34 -1.17 -30.74
CA SER A 156 -14.57 -0.40 -30.70
C SER A 156 -14.34 1.05 -30.34
N ILE A 157 -13.52 1.31 -29.31
CA ILE A 157 -13.16 2.68 -28.92
C ILE A 157 -12.39 3.39 -30.06
N GLN A 158 -11.42 2.70 -30.68
CA GLN A 158 -10.64 3.28 -31.78
C GLN A 158 -11.51 3.66 -32.98
N ILE A 159 -12.47 2.82 -33.34
CA ILE A 159 -13.43 3.08 -34.42
C ILE A 159 -14.28 4.31 -34.08
N THR A 160 -14.76 4.41 -32.84
CA THR A 160 -15.61 5.51 -32.38
C THR A 160 -14.84 6.83 -32.30
N VAL A 161 -13.61 6.82 -31.79
CA VAL A 161 -12.81 8.04 -31.60
C VAL A 161 -12.23 8.57 -32.91
N ASN A 162 -11.87 7.68 -33.84
CA ASN A 162 -11.23 8.07 -35.10
C ASN A 162 -12.22 8.27 -36.26
N ASP A 163 -13.53 8.13 -36.03
CA ASP A 163 -14.59 8.23 -37.08
C ASP A 163 -14.25 7.42 -38.36
N THR A 164 -13.55 6.29 -38.20
CA THR A 164 -13.02 5.51 -39.32
C THR A 164 -14.10 4.78 -40.10
N VAL A 165 -15.31 4.68 -39.56
CA VAL A 165 -16.47 4.09 -40.25
C VAL A 165 -17.56 5.14 -40.41
N THR A 166 -17.45 5.94 -41.46
CA THR A 166 -18.59 6.71 -41.99
C THR A 166 -19.51 5.71 -42.72
N VAL A 167 -20.70 5.54 -42.20
CA VAL A 167 -21.76 4.77 -42.90
C VAL A 167 -22.13 5.53 -44.14
N SER A 168 -21.47 5.23 -45.26
CA SER A 168 -21.91 5.70 -46.57
C SER A 168 -23.15 4.87 -46.94
N TYR A 169 -24.33 5.46 -46.76
CA TYR A 169 -25.55 4.91 -47.33
C TYR A 169 -25.42 5.02 -48.85
N THR A 170 -24.85 4.00 -49.49
CA THR A 170 -25.03 3.81 -50.91
C THR A 170 -26.45 3.42 -51.14
N HIS A 171 -27.22 4.31 -51.74
CA HIS A 171 -28.56 4.05 -52.31
C HIS A 171 -28.45 2.87 -53.28
N LEU A 172 -28.87 1.70 -52.86
CA LEU A 172 -29.17 0.61 -53.74
C LEU A 172 -30.50 0.97 -54.44
N THR A 173 -30.43 1.73 -55.52
CA THR A 173 -31.51 1.85 -56.46
C THR A 173 -31.62 0.51 -57.18
N LEU A 174 -32.62 -0.31 -56.81
CA LEU A 174 -33.03 -1.45 -57.57
C LEU A 174 -33.43 -0.95 -58.96
N PRO A 175 -32.91 -1.56 -60.09
CA PRO A 175 -33.42 -1.25 -61.39
C PRO A 175 -34.84 -1.76 -61.46
N THR A 176 -35.82 -0.84 -61.64
CA THR A 176 -37.16 -1.20 -62.02
C THR A 176 -37.13 -1.76 -63.44
N ILE A 177 -37.36 -3.06 -63.54
CA ILE A 177 -37.64 -3.71 -64.78
C ILE A 177 -39.02 -3.20 -65.24
N SER A 178 -39.06 -2.35 -66.25
CA SER A 178 -40.28 -2.00 -66.96
C SER A 178 -40.46 -2.99 -68.08
N ASP A 179 -41.58 -3.72 -68.02
CA ASP A 179 -42.16 -4.46 -69.15
C ASP A 179 -42.60 -3.54 -70.28
#